data_e91c6b73d32982b240dedfaf5c6cace2
#
_entry.id   e91c6b73d32982b240dedfaf5c6cace2
#
_cell.length_a   1.000
_cell.length_b   1.000
_cell.length_c   1.000
_cell.angle_alpha   90.00
_cell.angle_beta   90.00
_cell.angle_gamma   90.00
#
_symmetry.space_group_name_H-M   'P 1'
#
loop_
_entity.id
_entity.type
_entity.pdbx_description
1 polymer ?
#
loop_
_entity_poly.entity_id
_entity_poly.type
_entity_poly.pdbx_seq_one_letter_code
_entity_poly.pdbx_strand_id
1 'polypeptide(L)'
;FHGEGILAVTKALLQSGVSYVGGYQGAPISHLMDVLSDAEPLLEELGVHFEVFANEASAAAMLAASVNYPIRGAVTWKSVVGTNVAADGLSNLASAGVKGGALIVVGEDYGEGSSIIQDRTHAYAMKSSMCLLDPRPDLPTITRLVLECFKLSEASNMPSILELRIRACHVYGYFDAKDNDQPIYSGKNKILRFEGHYHCLLYT
;
A
#
# COMPACT_ATOMS: atom_id res chain seq x y z
N PHE A 1 8.10 -10.48 -16.71
CA PHE A 1 7.75 -9.07 -16.73
C PHE A 1 8.99 -8.21 -16.99
N HIS A 2 8.83 -7.17 -17.79
CA HIS A 2 9.89 -6.23 -18.12
C HIS A 2 9.29 -4.81 -18.09
N GLY A 3 9.92 -3.90 -17.35
CA GLY A 3 9.37 -2.56 -17.17
C GLY A 3 10.08 -1.74 -16.10
N GLU A 4 9.42 -0.68 -15.68
CA GLU A 4 9.86 0.25 -14.66
C GLU A 4 9.47 -0.21 -13.26
N GLY A 5 10.15 0.28 -12.23
CA GLY A 5 9.93 -0.08 -10.83
C GLY A 5 8.50 0.12 -10.35
N ILE A 6 7.86 1.22 -10.76
CA ILE A 6 6.44 1.48 -10.43
C ILE A 6 5.51 0.43 -11.02
N LEU A 7 5.73 0.01 -12.27
CA LEU A 7 4.97 -1.07 -12.90
C LEU A 7 5.21 -2.41 -12.19
N ALA A 8 6.44 -2.64 -11.74
CA ALA A 8 6.77 -3.84 -10.97
C ALA A 8 6.03 -3.86 -9.61
N VAL A 9 5.90 -2.72 -8.93
CA VAL A 9 5.10 -2.60 -7.71
C VAL A 9 3.63 -2.91 -7.99
N THR A 10 3.03 -2.32 -9.02
CA THR A 10 1.66 -2.62 -9.43
C THR A 10 1.45 -4.12 -9.64
N LYS A 11 2.34 -4.73 -10.44
CA LYS A 11 2.29 -6.18 -10.68
C LYS A 11 2.43 -6.99 -9.40
N ALA A 12 3.32 -6.59 -8.50
CA ALA A 12 3.53 -7.27 -7.21
C ALA A 12 2.32 -7.16 -6.28
N LEU A 13 1.62 -6.03 -6.27
CA LEU A 13 0.36 -5.86 -5.54
C LEU A 13 -0.69 -6.86 -6.03
N LEU A 14 -0.88 -6.96 -7.36
CA LEU A 14 -1.83 -7.89 -7.96
C LEU A 14 -1.45 -9.36 -7.72
N GLN A 15 -0.16 -9.69 -7.77
CA GLN A 15 0.32 -11.04 -7.41
C GLN A 15 0.16 -11.37 -5.91
N SER A 16 -0.03 -10.35 -5.08
CA SER A 16 -0.23 -10.52 -3.64
C SER A 16 -1.70 -10.64 -3.25
N GLY A 17 -2.63 -10.62 -4.21
CA GLY A 17 -4.06 -10.79 -3.94
C GLY A 17 -4.65 -9.65 -3.12
N VAL A 18 -4.29 -8.39 -3.45
CA VAL A 18 -4.89 -7.22 -2.79
C VAL A 18 -6.37 -7.11 -3.12
N SER A 19 -7.18 -6.79 -2.12
CA SER A 19 -8.63 -6.55 -2.28
C SER A 19 -8.93 -5.10 -2.62
N TYR A 20 -8.04 -4.19 -2.23
CA TYR A 20 -8.19 -2.76 -2.50
C TYR A 20 -6.83 -2.06 -2.58
N VAL A 21 -6.77 -1.05 -3.44
CA VAL A 21 -5.63 -0.16 -3.59
C VAL A 21 -6.12 1.27 -3.74
N GLY A 22 -5.35 2.22 -3.25
CA GLY A 22 -5.69 3.62 -3.43
C GLY A 22 -4.58 4.56 -2.98
N GLY A 23 -4.84 5.84 -3.00
CA GLY A 23 -3.83 6.77 -2.54
C GLY A 23 -4.06 8.21 -2.94
N TYR A 24 -3.01 8.99 -2.77
CA TYR A 24 -2.94 10.38 -3.19
C TYR A 24 -1.64 10.66 -3.94
N GLN A 25 -1.72 11.45 -4.98
CA GLN A 25 -0.59 11.74 -5.87
C GLN A 25 0.54 12.51 -5.17
N GLY A 26 1.78 12.21 -5.56
CA GLY A 26 2.96 12.94 -5.10
C GLY A 26 4.25 12.34 -5.67
N ALA A 27 5.11 13.17 -6.27
CA ALA A 27 6.39 12.69 -6.80
C ALA A 27 7.29 12.17 -5.66
N PRO A 28 8.05 11.09 -5.86
CA PRO A 28 8.29 10.36 -7.12
C PRO A 28 7.29 9.23 -7.42
N ILE A 29 6.27 9.03 -6.57
CA ILE A 29 5.35 7.87 -6.65
C ILE A 29 4.05 8.15 -7.42
N SER A 30 3.85 9.36 -7.94
CA SER A 30 2.62 9.76 -8.66
C SER A 30 2.20 8.76 -9.72
N HIS A 31 3.13 8.26 -10.51
CA HIS A 31 2.87 7.32 -11.59
C HIS A 31 2.25 5.99 -11.13
N LEU A 32 2.38 5.63 -9.85
CA LEU A 32 1.70 4.45 -9.34
C LEU A 32 0.17 4.62 -9.40
N MET A 33 -0.31 5.82 -9.09
CA MET A 33 -1.74 6.12 -9.20
C MET A 33 -2.20 6.16 -10.65
N ASP A 34 -1.38 6.73 -11.55
CA ASP A 34 -1.68 6.77 -12.97
C ASP A 34 -1.76 5.34 -13.55
N VAL A 35 -0.79 4.49 -13.24
CA VAL A 35 -0.76 3.08 -13.69
C VAL A 35 -1.95 2.29 -13.13
N LEU A 36 -2.34 2.51 -11.88
CA LEU A 36 -3.51 1.86 -11.28
C LEU A 36 -4.80 2.33 -11.95
N SER A 37 -4.90 3.63 -12.28
CA SER A 37 -6.05 4.18 -13.00
C SER A 37 -6.15 3.59 -14.42
N ASP A 38 -5.05 3.52 -15.14
CA ASP A 38 -5.01 2.91 -16.48
C ASP A 38 -5.34 1.41 -16.44
N ALA A 39 -5.03 0.75 -15.33
CA ALA A 39 -5.33 -0.66 -15.11
C ALA A 39 -6.74 -0.92 -14.53
N GLU A 40 -7.58 0.10 -14.37
CA GLU A 40 -8.91 -0.03 -13.76
C GLU A 40 -9.75 -1.19 -14.34
N PRO A 41 -9.82 -1.42 -15.67
CA PRO A 41 -10.55 -2.55 -16.21
C PRO A 41 -10.03 -3.92 -15.73
N LEU A 42 -8.70 -4.05 -15.56
CA LEU A 42 -8.08 -5.26 -15.01
C LEU A 42 -8.37 -5.40 -13.51
N LEU A 43 -8.32 -4.30 -12.77
CA LEU A 43 -8.65 -4.27 -11.34
C LEU A 43 -10.10 -4.71 -11.11
N GLU A 44 -11.03 -4.20 -11.92
CA GLU A 44 -12.43 -4.62 -11.91
C GLU A 44 -12.59 -6.11 -12.21
N GLU A 45 -11.89 -6.62 -13.23
CA GLU A 45 -11.92 -8.04 -13.58
C GLU A 45 -11.45 -8.91 -12.41
N LEU A 46 -10.37 -8.53 -11.74
CA LEU A 46 -9.82 -9.21 -10.57
C LEU A 46 -10.66 -9.00 -9.30
N GLY A 47 -11.59 -8.04 -9.30
CA GLY A 47 -12.39 -7.69 -8.13
C GLY A 47 -11.63 -6.86 -7.09
N VAL A 48 -10.62 -6.13 -7.52
CA VAL A 48 -9.84 -5.20 -6.70
C VAL A 48 -10.51 -3.83 -6.73
N HIS A 49 -10.80 -3.26 -5.57
CA HIS A 49 -11.32 -1.90 -5.47
C HIS A 49 -10.18 -0.88 -5.60
N PHE A 50 -10.35 0.11 -6.47
CA PHE A 50 -9.40 1.21 -6.66
C PHE A 50 -10.05 2.55 -6.31
N GLU A 51 -9.32 3.42 -5.59
CA GLU A 51 -9.83 4.72 -5.16
C GLU A 51 -8.72 5.78 -5.15
N VAL A 52 -9.02 6.95 -5.72
CA VAL A 52 -8.19 8.16 -5.63
C VAL A 52 -8.78 9.09 -4.60
N PHE A 53 -7.99 9.48 -3.61
CA PHE A 53 -8.45 10.32 -2.50
C PHE A 53 -8.09 11.80 -2.69
N ALA A 54 -8.77 12.66 -1.96
CA ALA A 54 -8.50 14.09 -1.93
C ALA A 54 -7.26 14.47 -1.09
N ASN A 55 -6.81 13.55 -0.21
CA ASN A 55 -5.61 13.70 0.59
C ASN A 55 -5.18 12.34 1.20
N GLU A 56 -4.01 12.32 1.79
CA GLU A 56 -3.38 11.13 2.35
C GLU A 56 -4.05 10.62 3.64
N ALA A 57 -4.69 11.52 4.41
CA ALA A 57 -5.43 11.11 5.60
C ALA A 57 -6.64 10.24 5.23
N SER A 58 -7.35 10.61 4.17
CA SER A 58 -8.46 9.81 3.63
C SER A 58 -7.95 8.48 3.06
N ALA A 59 -6.82 8.48 2.37
CA ALA A 59 -6.19 7.26 1.89
C ALA A 59 -5.78 6.34 3.05
N ALA A 60 -5.19 6.88 4.11
CA ALA A 60 -4.85 6.12 5.32
C ALA A 60 -6.11 5.50 5.99
N ALA A 61 -7.22 6.25 6.01
CA ALA A 61 -8.49 5.75 6.56
C ALA A 61 -9.03 4.53 5.79
N MET A 62 -8.74 4.39 4.49
CA MET A 62 -9.10 3.20 3.71
C MET A 62 -8.48 1.92 4.28
N LEU A 63 -7.26 1.99 4.84
CA LEU A 63 -6.60 0.83 5.46
C LEU A 63 -7.35 0.30 6.68
N ALA A 64 -8.30 1.05 7.25
CA ALA A 64 -9.17 0.56 8.31
C ALA A 64 -10.00 -0.66 7.87
N ALA A 65 -10.17 -0.90 6.57
CA ALA A 65 -10.77 -2.12 6.07
C ALA A 65 -9.99 -3.37 6.54
N SER A 66 -8.66 -3.31 6.54
CA SER A 66 -7.81 -4.41 7.02
C SER A 66 -7.81 -4.56 8.56
N VAL A 67 -8.26 -3.55 9.32
CA VAL A 67 -8.50 -3.68 10.77
C VAL A 67 -9.70 -4.58 11.02
N ASN A 68 -10.77 -4.39 10.25
CA ASN A 68 -12.04 -5.08 10.46
C ASN A 68 -12.10 -6.45 9.76
N TYR A 69 -11.45 -6.56 8.61
CA TYR A 69 -11.54 -7.74 7.74
C TYR A 69 -10.16 -8.33 7.43
N PRO A 70 -10.04 -9.65 7.25
CA PRO A 70 -8.78 -10.30 6.89
C PRO A 70 -8.48 -10.16 5.39
N ILE A 71 -8.39 -8.91 4.90
CA ILE A 71 -8.15 -8.56 3.50
C ILE A 71 -6.85 -7.78 3.36
N ARG A 72 -6.13 -8.00 2.27
CA ARG A 72 -4.95 -7.23 1.92
C ARG A 72 -5.34 -5.95 1.24
N GLY A 73 -4.74 -4.85 1.67
CA GLY A 73 -4.93 -3.55 1.07
C GLY A 73 -3.64 -2.75 1.00
N ALA A 74 -3.54 -1.87 0.01
CA ALA A 74 -2.40 -0.99 -0.13
C ALA A 74 -2.83 0.45 -0.40
N VAL A 75 -2.07 1.38 0.15
CA VAL A 75 -2.22 2.80 -0.15
C VAL A 75 -0.87 3.41 -0.50
N THR A 76 -0.88 4.48 -1.28
CA THR A 76 0.34 5.16 -1.70
C THR A 76 0.23 6.67 -1.60
N TRP A 77 1.36 7.30 -1.30
CA TRP A 77 1.54 8.75 -1.33
C TRP A 77 3.02 9.14 -1.32
N LYS A 78 3.28 10.43 -1.51
CA LYS A 78 4.62 10.97 -1.30
C LYS A 78 4.99 10.90 0.17
N SER A 79 6.20 10.39 0.47
CA SER A 79 6.80 10.45 1.79
C SER A 79 6.86 11.88 2.30
N VAL A 80 7.04 12.03 3.58
CA VAL A 80 7.12 13.24 4.38
C VAL A 80 5.81 14.02 4.37
N VAL A 81 5.49 14.72 3.27
CA VAL A 81 4.24 15.50 3.20
C VAL A 81 3.05 14.60 3.45
N GLY A 82 2.93 13.49 2.69
CA GLY A 82 1.81 12.58 2.80
C GLY A 82 1.78 11.83 4.13
N THR A 83 2.92 11.36 4.59
CA THR A 83 3.01 10.66 5.89
C THR A 83 2.67 11.60 7.05
N ASN A 84 3.05 12.89 6.97
CA ASN A 84 2.65 13.88 7.96
C ASN A 84 1.14 14.14 7.96
N VAL A 85 0.52 14.24 6.78
CA VAL A 85 -0.93 14.41 6.65
C VAL A 85 -1.68 13.18 7.15
N ALA A 86 -1.17 11.98 6.87
CA ALA A 86 -1.75 10.70 7.28
C ALA A 86 -1.43 10.31 8.73
N ALA A 87 -0.61 11.06 9.45
CA ALA A 87 0.02 10.67 10.71
C ALA A 87 -0.97 10.19 11.78
N ASP A 88 -2.09 10.86 11.94
CA ASP A 88 -3.13 10.46 12.91
C ASP A 88 -3.76 9.12 12.52
N GLY A 89 -4.18 8.98 11.26
CA GLY A 89 -4.73 7.73 10.73
C GLY A 89 -3.78 6.55 10.88
N LEU A 90 -2.50 6.76 10.59
CA LEU A 90 -1.46 5.73 10.74
C LEU A 90 -1.21 5.37 12.20
N SER A 91 -1.23 6.34 13.11
CA SER A 91 -1.11 6.08 14.57
C SER A 91 -2.29 5.26 15.08
N ASN A 92 -3.50 5.54 14.61
CA ASN A 92 -4.69 4.77 14.94
C ASN A 92 -4.59 3.33 14.40
N LEU A 93 -4.17 3.15 13.13
CA LEU A 93 -3.97 1.83 12.53
C LEU A 93 -2.93 1.01 13.30
N ALA A 94 -1.79 1.62 13.66
CA ALA A 94 -0.75 0.96 14.42
C ALA A 94 -1.22 0.56 15.82
N SER A 95 -2.04 1.39 16.46
CA SER A 95 -2.58 1.12 17.80
C SER A 95 -3.66 0.06 17.80
N ALA A 96 -4.55 0.08 16.82
CA ALA A 96 -5.62 -0.90 16.68
C ALA A 96 -5.09 -2.27 16.20
N GLY A 97 -4.03 -2.25 15.41
CA GLY A 97 -3.54 -3.41 14.68
C GLY A 97 -4.44 -3.76 13.49
N VAL A 98 -3.98 -4.66 12.65
CA VAL A 98 -4.70 -5.12 11.46
C VAL A 98 -4.90 -6.63 11.47
N LYS A 99 -6.01 -7.11 10.91
CA LYS A 99 -6.30 -8.54 10.71
C LYS A 99 -5.80 -9.02 9.36
N GLY A 100 -5.96 -8.19 8.35
CA GLY A 100 -5.43 -8.43 7.02
C GLY A 100 -4.12 -7.68 6.80
N GLY A 101 -3.41 -7.99 5.72
CA GLY A 101 -2.20 -7.30 5.38
C GLY A 101 -2.47 -5.84 4.96
N ALA A 102 -1.84 -4.88 5.63
CA ALA A 102 -1.94 -3.47 5.30
C ALA A 102 -0.58 -2.90 4.90
N LEU A 103 -0.49 -2.42 3.67
CA LEU A 103 0.75 -1.92 3.08
C LEU A 103 0.63 -0.42 2.77
N ILE A 104 1.63 0.33 3.18
CA ILE A 104 1.78 1.74 2.84
C ILE A 104 3.00 1.86 1.93
N VAL A 105 2.78 2.21 0.67
CA VAL A 105 3.86 2.45 -0.30
C VAL A 105 4.13 3.93 -0.35
N VAL A 106 5.30 4.35 0.09
CA VAL A 106 5.69 5.77 0.11
C VAL A 106 6.81 6.03 -0.89
N GLY A 107 6.66 7.10 -1.67
CA GLY A 107 7.73 7.58 -2.55
C GLY A 107 8.60 8.60 -1.83
N GLU A 108 9.90 8.38 -1.79
CA GLU A 108 10.86 9.29 -1.14
C GLU A 108 11.89 9.81 -2.15
N ASP A 109 12.05 11.11 -2.21
CA ASP A 109 12.99 11.80 -3.09
C ASP A 109 14.08 12.59 -2.34
N TYR A 110 14.38 12.17 -1.12
CA TYR A 110 15.43 12.78 -0.31
C TYR A 110 16.78 12.79 -1.02
N GLY A 111 17.35 13.99 -1.13
CA GLY A 111 18.69 14.20 -1.68
C GLY A 111 18.82 14.08 -3.21
N GLU A 112 17.84 13.54 -3.91
CA GLU A 112 17.91 13.26 -5.35
C GLU A 112 16.79 13.93 -6.16
N GLY A 113 15.73 14.35 -5.50
CA GLY A 113 14.57 14.95 -6.12
C GLY A 113 14.48 16.44 -5.92
N SER A 114 13.34 16.98 -6.26
CA SER A 114 12.99 18.40 -6.13
C SER A 114 12.26 18.73 -4.84
N SER A 115 12.27 17.84 -3.86
CA SER A 115 11.60 18.07 -2.58
C SER A 115 12.24 19.19 -1.79
N ILE A 116 11.43 20.16 -1.40
CA ILE A 116 11.85 21.24 -0.49
C ILE A 116 11.98 20.71 0.94
N ILE A 117 11.11 19.77 1.32
CA ILE A 117 11.09 19.17 2.65
C ILE A 117 11.93 17.87 2.60
N GLN A 118 12.97 17.82 3.42
CA GLN A 118 13.97 16.73 3.41
C GLN A 118 13.88 15.83 4.64
N ASP A 119 12.67 15.54 5.11
CA ASP A 119 12.44 14.58 6.19
C ASP A 119 12.50 13.13 5.68
N ARG A 120 12.48 12.18 6.59
CA ARG A 120 12.57 10.76 6.28
C ARG A 120 11.44 9.94 6.85
N THR A 121 10.93 9.03 6.07
CA THR A 121 9.92 8.04 6.48
C THR A 121 10.39 7.17 7.65
N HIS A 122 11.68 6.89 7.75
CA HIS A 122 12.26 6.13 8.87
C HIS A 122 11.88 6.69 10.25
N ALA A 123 11.93 7.99 10.41
CA ALA A 123 11.58 8.63 11.69
C ALA A 123 10.11 8.34 12.06
N TYR A 124 9.24 8.31 11.07
CA TYR A 124 7.83 7.99 11.27
C TYR A 124 7.62 6.51 11.61
N ALA A 125 8.28 5.61 10.89
CA ALA A 125 8.21 4.18 11.17
C ALA A 125 8.68 3.86 12.60
N MET A 126 9.75 4.50 13.05
CA MET A 126 10.23 4.38 14.44
C MET A 126 9.21 4.91 15.46
N LYS A 127 8.60 6.07 15.18
CA LYS A 127 7.56 6.66 16.05
C LYS A 127 6.35 5.74 16.19
N SER A 128 5.95 5.09 15.10
CA SER A 128 4.74 4.28 15.04
C SER A 128 4.99 2.80 15.30
N SER A 129 6.24 2.39 15.48
CA SER A 129 6.66 0.99 15.62
C SER A 129 6.26 0.11 14.44
N MET A 130 6.13 0.68 13.26
CA MET A 130 5.82 -0.05 12.03
C MET A 130 7.08 -0.62 11.40
N CYS A 131 6.96 -1.81 10.78
CA CYS A 131 8.03 -2.34 9.93
C CYS A 131 8.18 -1.49 8.68
N LEU A 132 9.42 -1.09 8.38
CA LEU A 132 9.76 -0.37 7.15
C LEU A 132 10.75 -1.20 6.35
N LEU A 133 10.47 -1.39 5.07
CA LEU A 133 11.32 -2.04 4.09
C LEU A 133 11.73 -1.04 3.01
N ASP A 134 13.03 -0.92 2.79
CA ASP A 134 13.65 -0.01 1.80
C ASP A 134 14.36 -0.89 0.75
N PRO A 135 13.72 -1.20 -0.38
CA PRO A 135 14.29 -2.08 -1.40
C PRO A 135 15.45 -1.41 -2.12
N ARG A 136 16.45 -2.23 -2.48
CA ARG A 136 17.40 -1.81 -3.50
C ARG A 136 16.67 -1.58 -4.83
N PRO A 137 17.20 -0.68 -5.69
CA PRO A 137 16.56 -0.33 -6.98
C PRO A 137 16.77 -1.46 -8.02
N ASP A 138 16.19 -2.60 -7.78
CA ASP A 138 16.09 -3.73 -8.72
C ASP A 138 14.71 -4.38 -8.61
N LEU A 139 14.13 -4.77 -9.73
CA LEU A 139 12.76 -5.27 -9.79
C LEU A 139 12.53 -6.54 -8.97
N PRO A 140 13.41 -7.55 -9.00
CA PRO A 140 13.25 -8.75 -8.18
C PRO A 140 13.18 -8.44 -6.68
N THR A 141 14.01 -7.53 -6.18
CA THR A 141 13.99 -7.13 -4.77
C THR A 141 12.72 -6.36 -4.44
N ILE A 142 12.31 -5.39 -5.27
CA ILE A 142 11.10 -4.59 -5.08
C ILE A 142 9.87 -5.51 -4.99
N THR A 143 9.69 -6.39 -5.97
CA THR A 143 8.52 -7.28 -6.03
C THR A 143 8.47 -8.27 -4.88
N ARG A 144 9.62 -8.82 -4.49
CA ARG A 144 9.73 -9.71 -3.34
C ARG A 144 9.34 -8.99 -2.05
N LEU A 145 9.82 -7.75 -1.85
CA LEU A 145 9.56 -7.00 -0.63
C LEU A 145 8.10 -6.51 -0.52
N VAL A 146 7.39 -6.28 -1.61
CA VAL A 146 5.93 -6.05 -1.56
C VAL A 146 5.23 -7.23 -0.89
N LEU A 147 5.51 -8.45 -1.33
CA LEU A 147 4.91 -9.65 -0.73
C LEU A 147 5.34 -9.85 0.73
N GLU A 148 6.61 -9.62 1.04
CA GLU A 148 7.11 -9.73 2.42
C GLU A 148 6.47 -8.67 3.35
N CYS A 149 6.19 -7.47 2.87
CA CYS A 149 5.44 -6.46 3.62
C CYS A 149 4.07 -7.00 4.05
N PHE A 150 3.32 -7.63 3.16
CA PHE A 150 2.03 -8.23 3.51
C PHE A 150 2.18 -9.34 4.54
N LYS A 151 3.13 -10.24 4.35
CA LYS A 151 3.40 -11.34 5.30
C LYS A 151 3.81 -10.81 6.68
N LEU A 152 4.67 -9.79 6.74
CA LEU A 152 5.07 -9.16 7.99
C LEU A 152 3.89 -8.47 8.66
N SER A 153 3.08 -7.76 7.89
CA SER A 153 1.88 -7.11 8.38
C SER A 153 0.90 -8.12 9.00
N GLU A 154 0.64 -9.23 8.31
CA GLU A 154 -0.24 -10.31 8.77
C GLU A 154 0.33 -11.01 10.00
N ALA A 155 1.64 -11.28 10.04
CA ALA A 155 2.28 -11.97 11.15
C ALA A 155 2.40 -11.12 12.43
N SER A 156 2.59 -9.81 12.27
CA SER A 156 2.74 -8.88 13.40
C SER A 156 1.44 -8.20 13.80
N ASN A 157 0.38 -8.32 13.01
CA ASN A 157 -0.86 -7.54 13.12
C ASN A 157 -0.63 -6.02 13.06
N MET A 158 0.40 -5.58 12.36
CA MET A 158 0.79 -4.17 12.21
C MET A 158 0.84 -3.80 10.74
N PRO A 159 0.48 -2.56 10.36
CA PRO A 159 0.75 -2.08 9.02
C PRO A 159 2.25 -2.11 8.71
N SER A 160 2.61 -2.32 7.45
CA SER A 160 4.00 -2.27 6.97
C SER A 160 4.18 -1.12 6.00
N ILE A 161 5.38 -0.54 5.98
CA ILE A 161 5.77 0.52 5.07
C ILE A 161 6.80 -0.02 4.06
N LEU A 162 6.55 0.21 2.79
CA LEU A 162 7.53 0.04 1.71
C LEU A 162 7.96 1.43 1.25
N GLU A 163 9.22 1.77 1.49
CA GLU A 163 9.79 3.04 1.05
C GLU A 163 10.43 2.87 -0.33
N LEU A 164 9.90 3.55 -1.33
CA LEU A 164 10.45 3.57 -2.67
C LEU A 164 11.18 4.90 -2.92
N ARG A 165 12.48 4.83 -2.92
CA ARG A 165 13.29 5.98 -3.31
C ARG A 165 13.14 6.24 -4.80
N ILE A 166 13.39 7.48 -5.22
CA ILE A 166 13.25 7.90 -6.62
C ILE A 166 13.92 6.93 -7.60
N ARG A 167 15.08 6.39 -7.27
CA ARG A 167 15.78 5.40 -8.11
C ARG A 167 15.00 4.08 -8.22
N ALA A 168 14.36 3.63 -7.14
CA ALA A 168 13.55 2.42 -7.17
C ALA A 168 12.25 2.62 -7.95
N CYS A 169 11.70 3.84 -7.95
CA CYS A 169 10.53 4.17 -8.77
C CYS A 169 10.83 4.05 -10.27
N HIS A 170 12.01 4.51 -10.70
CA HIS A 170 12.35 4.68 -12.11
C HIS A 170 13.40 3.67 -12.64
N VAL A 171 13.83 2.71 -11.83
CA VAL A 171 14.70 1.64 -12.30
C VAL A 171 13.98 0.83 -13.36
N TYR A 172 14.68 0.48 -14.42
CA TYR A 172 14.17 -0.37 -15.50
C TYR A 172 14.85 -1.74 -15.45
N GLY A 173 14.07 -2.81 -15.58
CA GLY A 173 14.61 -4.15 -15.48
C GLY A 173 13.57 -5.23 -15.79
N TYR A 174 13.84 -6.45 -15.35
CA TYR A 174 12.95 -7.58 -15.50
C TYR A 174 12.89 -8.43 -14.23
N PHE A 175 11.81 -9.18 -14.08
CA PHE A 175 11.69 -10.23 -13.07
C PHE A 175 10.71 -11.32 -13.54
N ASP A 176 10.80 -12.50 -12.93
CA ASP A 176 9.89 -13.60 -13.22
C ASP A 176 8.55 -13.35 -12.52
N ALA A 177 7.59 -12.89 -13.31
CA ALA A 177 6.25 -12.57 -12.81
C ALA A 177 5.43 -13.86 -12.68
N LYS A 178 4.65 -13.93 -11.59
CA LYS A 178 3.61 -14.94 -11.37
C LYS A 178 2.27 -14.46 -11.92
N ASP A 179 1.29 -15.34 -11.95
CA ASP A 179 -0.08 -14.94 -12.22
C ASP A 179 -0.61 -13.99 -11.14
N ASN A 180 -1.62 -13.21 -11.48
CA ASN A 180 -2.29 -12.37 -10.49
C ASN A 180 -3.17 -13.23 -9.59
N ASP A 181 -3.08 -13.02 -8.31
CA ASP A 181 -3.95 -13.70 -7.35
C ASP A 181 -5.26 -12.92 -7.22
N GLN A 182 -6.37 -13.62 -7.37
CA GLN A 182 -7.66 -13.04 -7.03
C GLN A 182 -7.76 -12.87 -5.51
N PRO A 183 -8.25 -11.73 -5.03
CA PRO A 183 -8.43 -11.54 -3.60
C PRO A 183 -9.46 -12.54 -3.07
N ILE A 184 -9.17 -13.13 -1.91
CA ILE A 184 -10.06 -14.09 -1.24
C ILE A 184 -11.42 -13.45 -0.95
N TYR A 185 -11.40 -12.15 -0.64
CA TYR A 185 -12.59 -11.33 -0.44
C TYR A 185 -12.55 -10.15 -1.40
N SER A 186 -13.55 -10.04 -2.25
CA SER A 186 -13.69 -8.91 -3.17
C SER A 186 -15.13 -8.39 -3.17
N GLY A 187 -15.31 -7.13 -3.54
CA GLY A 187 -16.63 -6.53 -3.72
C GLY A 187 -17.50 -7.27 -4.76
N LYS A 188 -16.87 -7.91 -5.74
CA LYS A 188 -17.54 -8.72 -6.77
C LYS A 188 -18.09 -10.03 -6.24
N ASN A 189 -17.41 -10.68 -5.32
CA ASN A 189 -17.72 -12.05 -4.89
C ASN A 189 -18.82 -12.13 -3.84
N LYS A 190 -19.56 -11.07 -3.52
CA LYS A 190 -20.66 -11.03 -2.55
C LYS A 190 -20.38 -11.73 -1.21
N ILE A 191 -19.17 -12.22 -1.00
CA ILE A 191 -18.72 -12.97 0.19
C ILE A 191 -18.55 -11.99 1.38
N LEU A 192 -18.52 -10.69 1.12
CA LEU A 192 -18.58 -9.65 2.16
C LEU A 192 -19.97 -9.47 2.79
N ARG A 193 -20.97 -10.28 2.43
CA ARG A 193 -22.11 -10.45 3.30
C ARG A 193 -21.68 -11.31 4.48
N PHE A 194 -21.05 -10.67 5.44
CA PHE A 194 -21.01 -11.23 6.78
C PHE A 194 -22.47 -11.38 7.25
N GLU A 195 -23.01 -12.57 7.21
CA GLU A 195 -24.14 -12.98 8.06
C GLU A 195 -23.64 -13.09 9.51
N GLY A 196 -22.78 -12.23 9.92
CA GLY A 196 -22.26 -12.14 11.27
C GLY A 196 -22.85 -10.92 11.94
N HIS A 197 -23.45 -11.12 13.07
CA HIS A 197 -23.97 -10.10 13.94
C HIS A 197 -22.97 -8.96 14.06
N TYR A 198 -23.36 -7.76 13.59
CA TYR A 198 -22.68 -6.53 13.90
C TYR A 198 -22.79 -6.32 15.41
N HIS A 199 -21.80 -6.72 16.15
CA HIS A 199 -21.59 -6.13 17.45
C HIS A 199 -21.04 -4.73 17.18
N CYS A 200 -21.96 -3.80 16.93
CA CYS A 200 -21.67 -2.40 17.12
C CYS A 200 -21.36 -2.25 18.61
N LEU A 201 -20.09 -2.18 18.97
CA LEU A 201 -19.69 -1.75 20.29
C LEU A 201 -20.01 -0.26 20.38
N LEU A 202 -21.27 0.03 20.68
CA LEU A 202 -21.64 1.29 21.29
C LEU A 202 -21.02 1.29 22.67
N TYR A 203 -19.87 1.96 22.82
CA TYR A 203 -19.38 2.34 24.13
C TYR A 203 -20.35 3.39 24.66
N THR A 204 -21.17 3.00 25.60
CA THR A 204 -21.82 3.92 26.53
C THR A 204 -20.84 4.26 27.64
#